data_852d76528236729114aed9b2e3394b96
#
_entry.id   852d76528236729114aed9b2e3394b96
#
_cell.length_a   1.000
_cell.length_b   1.000
_cell.length_c   1.000
_cell.angle_alpha   90.00
_cell.angle_beta   90.00
_cell.angle_gamma   90.00
#
_symmetry.space_group_name_H-M   'P 1'
#
loop_
_entity.id
_entity.type
_entity.pdbx_description
1 polymer ?
#
loop_
_entity_poly.entity_id
_entity_poly.type
_entity_poly.pdbx_seq_one_letter_code
_entity_poly.pdbx_strand_id
1 'polypeptide(L)'
;LRFRMANGAIFEVELLVDDAPLSVARIVRLARQGYYDGLTFHRVVPNFVLQGGSPGANEYAGLPRFMPDELGEQSHARGTLGVSTRGRDTGDAQIFINLVDNPRLDHDYTVWGRVVSGWDTVDRIQEGAVIRRVEFRPR
;
A
#
# COMPACT_ATOMS: atom_id res chain seq x y z
N LEU A 1 -6.41 7.39 -4.62
CA LEU A 1 -6.68 7.33 -3.17
C LEU A 1 -5.99 8.46 -2.44
N ARG A 2 -6.65 8.98 -1.42
CA ARG A 2 -6.06 9.96 -0.51
C ARG A 2 -5.90 9.32 0.87
N PHE A 3 -4.67 9.27 1.35
CA PHE A 3 -4.35 8.78 2.68
C PHE A 3 -4.26 9.97 3.64
N ARG A 4 -5.12 9.98 4.66
CA ARG A 4 -5.05 10.97 5.76
C ARG A 4 -4.44 10.29 6.96
N MET A 5 -3.34 10.83 7.45
CA MET A 5 -2.70 10.34 8.66
C MET A 5 -3.33 10.97 9.90
N ALA A 6 -3.20 10.32 11.05
CA ALA A 6 -3.78 10.82 12.31
C ALA A 6 -3.24 12.19 12.70
N ASN A 7 -2.01 12.54 12.30
CA ASN A 7 -1.41 13.85 12.55
C ASN A 7 -1.88 14.95 11.57
N GLY A 8 -2.80 14.63 10.65
CA GLY A 8 -3.32 15.55 9.65
C GLY A 8 -2.55 15.59 8.34
N ALA A 9 -1.40 14.96 8.25
CA ALA A 9 -0.63 14.91 7.01
C ALA A 9 -1.35 14.04 5.96
N ILE A 10 -1.16 14.37 4.68
CA ILE A 10 -1.88 13.74 3.57
C ILE A 10 -0.89 13.37 2.48
N PHE A 11 -1.12 12.22 1.84
CA PHE A 11 -0.51 11.91 0.55
C PHE A 11 -1.55 11.27 -0.37
N GLU A 12 -1.33 11.39 -1.68
CA GLU A 12 -2.26 10.90 -2.69
C GLU A 12 -1.58 9.89 -3.60
N VAL A 13 -2.38 8.90 -4.01
CA VAL A 13 -1.93 7.75 -4.80
C VAL A 13 -2.78 7.64 -6.05
N GLU A 14 -2.13 7.56 -7.21
CA GLU A 14 -2.76 7.19 -8.47
C GLU A 14 -2.92 5.67 -8.52
N LEU A 15 -4.11 5.22 -8.91
CA LEU A 15 -4.41 3.79 -9.04
C LEU A 15 -4.00 3.29 -10.42
N LEU A 16 -3.24 2.21 -10.48
CA LEU A 16 -2.75 1.60 -11.72
C LEU A 16 -3.70 0.48 -12.15
N VAL A 17 -4.90 0.87 -12.58
CA VAL A 17 -6.00 -0.05 -12.87
C VAL A 17 -5.67 -1.03 -13.98
N ASP A 18 -4.97 -0.57 -15.01
CA ASP A 18 -4.64 -1.42 -16.16
C ASP A 18 -3.58 -2.47 -15.81
N ASP A 19 -2.71 -2.17 -14.85
CA ASP A 19 -1.62 -3.06 -14.43
C ASP A 19 -2.08 -4.08 -13.39
N ALA A 20 -2.99 -3.69 -12.49
CA ALA A 20 -3.41 -4.53 -11.38
C ALA A 20 -4.91 -4.36 -11.07
N PRO A 21 -5.81 -4.72 -12.02
CA PRO A 21 -7.22 -4.43 -11.87
C PRO A 21 -7.88 -5.09 -10.66
N LEU A 22 -7.52 -6.33 -10.34
CA LEU A 22 -8.13 -7.03 -9.20
C LEU A 22 -7.63 -6.48 -7.87
N SER A 23 -6.34 -6.17 -7.76
CA SER A 23 -5.75 -5.57 -6.56
C SER A 23 -6.31 -4.19 -6.31
N VAL A 24 -6.40 -3.35 -7.34
CA VAL A 24 -7.01 -2.01 -7.24
C VAL A 24 -8.46 -2.11 -6.79
N ALA A 25 -9.25 -2.98 -7.41
CA ALA A 25 -10.66 -3.14 -7.05
C ALA A 25 -10.82 -3.54 -5.58
N ARG A 26 -9.99 -4.45 -5.09
CA ARG A 26 -10.06 -4.89 -3.70
C ARG A 26 -9.66 -3.77 -2.73
N ILE A 27 -8.57 -3.09 -3.00
CA ILE A 27 -8.09 -2.02 -2.12
C ILE A 27 -9.09 -0.85 -2.08
N VAL A 28 -9.66 -0.47 -3.21
CA VAL A 28 -10.70 0.57 -3.26
C VAL A 28 -11.92 0.16 -2.44
N ARG A 29 -12.37 -1.09 -2.58
CA ARG A 29 -13.50 -1.59 -1.81
C ARG A 29 -13.23 -1.55 -0.31
N LEU A 30 -12.05 -2.01 0.12
CA LEU A 30 -11.65 -1.98 1.52
C LEU A 30 -11.55 -0.54 2.04
N ALA A 31 -11.00 0.37 1.26
CA ALA A 31 -10.92 1.78 1.63
C ALA A 31 -12.32 2.38 1.83
N ARG A 32 -13.25 2.09 0.92
CA ARG A 32 -14.64 2.55 1.03
C ARG A 32 -15.38 1.98 2.23
N GLN A 33 -15.02 0.78 2.65
CA GLN A 33 -15.60 0.13 3.83
C GLN A 33 -14.96 0.61 5.14
N GLY A 34 -13.95 1.48 5.08
CA GLY A 34 -13.25 1.97 6.26
C GLY A 34 -12.27 0.97 6.86
N TYR A 35 -11.87 -0.05 6.11
CA TYR A 35 -10.97 -1.09 6.60
C TYR A 35 -9.64 -0.54 7.13
N TYR A 36 -9.07 0.44 6.42
CA TYR A 36 -7.78 1.02 6.78
C TYR A 36 -7.84 2.04 7.91
N ASP A 37 -9.04 2.47 8.29
CA ASP A 37 -9.20 3.49 9.33
C ASP A 37 -8.70 2.95 10.68
N GLY A 38 -7.74 3.66 11.26
CA GLY A 38 -7.12 3.29 12.53
C GLY A 38 -6.00 2.27 12.43
N LEU A 39 -5.72 1.72 11.26
CA LEU A 39 -4.59 0.80 11.06
C LEU A 39 -3.28 1.59 10.97
N THR A 40 -2.16 0.89 11.10
CA THR A 40 -0.85 1.53 11.18
C THR A 40 0.06 1.13 10.03
N PHE A 41 1.07 1.96 9.79
CA PHE A 41 2.28 1.52 9.10
C PHE A 41 3.18 0.83 10.14
N HIS A 42 3.00 -0.47 10.28
CA HIS A 42 3.59 -1.24 11.36
C HIS A 42 5.07 -1.59 11.15
N ARG A 43 5.58 -1.38 9.95
CA ARG A 43 6.97 -1.66 9.61
C ARG A 43 7.53 -0.57 8.71
N VAL A 44 8.61 0.05 9.15
CA VAL A 44 9.35 1.04 8.37
C VAL A 44 10.80 0.58 8.28
N VAL A 45 11.25 0.28 7.07
CA VAL A 45 12.65 -0.07 6.82
C VAL A 45 13.27 1.08 6.02
N PRO A 46 14.13 1.91 6.64
CA PRO A 46 14.74 3.05 5.95
C PRO A 46 15.46 2.63 4.67
N ASN A 47 15.33 3.45 3.63
CA ASN A 47 15.90 3.17 2.31
C ASN A 47 15.40 1.85 1.69
N PHE A 48 14.19 1.44 2.05
CA PHE A 48 13.55 0.26 1.48
C PHE A 48 12.05 0.50 1.35
N VAL A 49 11.25 0.18 2.38
CA VAL A 49 9.78 0.24 2.28
C VAL A 49 9.13 0.72 3.58
N LEU A 50 7.90 1.25 3.44
CA LEU A 50 6.90 1.36 4.49
C LEU A 50 5.87 0.26 4.29
N GLN A 51 5.46 -0.44 5.33
CA GLN A 51 4.46 -1.50 5.25
C GLN A 51 3.34 -1.26 6.25
N GLY A 52 2.10 -1.44 5.82
CA GLY A 52 0.95 -1.19 6.69
C GLY A 52 -0.32 -1.87 6.23
N GLY A 53 -1.42 -1.58 6.95
CA GLY A 53 -2.73 -2.12 6.61
C GLY A 53 -3.02 -3.51 7.18
N SER A 54 -2.24 -3.97 8.16
CA SER A 54 -2.51 -5.21 8.87
C SER A 54 -3.45 -4.97 10.05
N PRO A 55 -4.52 -5.78 10.21
CA PRO A 55 -5.40 -5.64 11.39
C PRO A 55 -4.71 -5.99 12.70
N GLY A 56 -3.61 -6.77 12.66
CA GLY A 56 -2.82 -7.12 13.83
C GLY A 56 -1.56 -6.29 14.02
N ALA A 57 -1.37 -5.25 13.21
CA ALA A 57 -0.17 -4.41 13.21
C ALA A 57 1.13 -5.23 13.06
N ASN A 58 1.09 -6.30 12.28
CA ASN A 58 2.24 -7.13 11.95
C ASN A 58 2.00 -7.83 10.60
N GLU A 59 3.08 -8.35 10.01
CA GLU A 59 3.04 -8.96 8.68
C GLU A 59 2.32 -10.33 8.63
N TYR A 60 2.02 -10.91 9.76
CA TYR A 60 1.41 -12.24 9.82
C TYR A 60 -0.11 -12.20 9.94
N ALA A 61 -0.68 -11.11 10.44
CA ALA A 61 -2.12 -10.96 10.51
C ALA A 61 -2.66 -10.37 9.20
N GLY A 62 -3.76 -10.90 8.72
CA GLY A 62 -4.36 -10.45 7.47
C GLY A 62 -5.80 -10.92 7.34
N LEU A 63 -6.34 -10.72 6.15
CA LEU A 63 -7.69 -11.16 5.82
C LEU A 63 -7.70 -12.64 5.39
N PRO A 64 -8.84 -13.34 5.57
CA PRO A 64 -8.92 -14.76 5.22
C PRO A 64 -8.93 -15.04 3.71
N ARG A 65 -9.18 -14.02 2.88
CA ARG A 65 -9.20 -14.18 1.42
C ARG A 65 -7.96 -13.54 0.82
N PHE A 66 -7.29 -14.29 -0.04
CA PHE A 66 -6.11 -13.83 -0.76
C PHE A 66 -6.46 -13.35 -2.15
N MET A 67 -5.62 -12.46 -2.68
CA MET A 67 -5.66 -12.02 -4.07
C MET A 67 -4.58 -12.74 -4.86
N PRO A 68 -4.83 -13.08 -6.14
CA PRO A 68 -3.77 -13.55 -7.02
C PRO A 68 -2.77 -12.42 -7.27
N ASP A 69 -1.51 -12.78 -7.52
CA ASP A 69 -0.50 -11.82 -7.94
C ASP A 69 -0.84 -11.32 -9.35
N GLU A 70 -0.69 -10.01 -9.55
CA GLU A 70 -0.86 -9.36 -10.84
C GLU A 70 0.49 -8.78 -11.25
N LEU A 71 1.39 -9.67 -11.68
CA LEU A 71 2.76 -9.31 -12.04
C LEU A 71 2.76 -8.72 -13.45
N GLY A 72 3.19 -7.47 -13.55
CA GLY A 72 3.19 -6.74 -14.82
C GLY A 72 4.55 -6.12 -15.11
N GLU A 73 4.56 -5.15 -15.99
CA GLU A 73 5.77 -4.46 -16.44
C GLU A 73 6.21 -3.33 -15.50
N GLN A 74 5.36 -2.96 -14.53
CA GLN A 74 5.69 -1.88 -13.61
C GLN A 74 6.81 -2.29 -12.68
N SER A 75 7.84 -1.45 -12.61
CA SER A 75 8.94 -1.63 -11.68
C SER A 75 8.57 -1.08 -10.30
N HIS A 76 9.19 -1.65 -9.25
CA HIS A 76 9.11 -1.14 -7.89
C HIS A 76 9.99 0.10 -7.71
N ALA A 77 9.70 1.15 -8.48
CA ALA A 77 10.38 2.43 -8.38
C ALA A 77 9.95 3.16 -7.11
N ARG A 78 10.74 4.14 -6.67
CA ARG A 78 10.39 5.00 -5.54
C ARG A 78 8.99 5.58 -5.72
N GLY A 79 8.18 5.45 -4.68
CA GLY A 79 6.80 5.95 -4.62
C GLY A 79 5.75 5.00 -5.16
N THR A 80 6.12 3.85 -5.72
CA THR A 80 5.13 2.84 -6.10
C THR A 80 4.63 2.10 -4.87
N LEU A 81 3.37 1.63 -4.95
CA LEU A 81 2.74 0.86 -3.90
C LEU A 81 2.54 -0.57 -4.37
N GLY A 82 2.90 -1.51 -3.51
CA GLY A 82 2.72 -2.91 -3.77
C GLY A 82 1.82 -3.58 -2.75
N VAL A 83 1.44 -4.82 -3.03
CA VAL A 83 0.70 -5.68 -2.10
C VAL A 83 1.70 -6.55 -1.35
N SER A 84 1.68 -6.49 -0.02
CA SER A 84 2.50 -7.37 0.81
C SER A 84 1.96 -8.79 0.75
N THR A 85 2.86 -9.76 0.62
CA THR A 85 2.49 -11.18 0.52
C THR A 85 3.35 -12.05 1.41
N ARG A 86 2.89 -13.28 1.64
CA ARG A 86 3.63 -14.34 2.33
C ARG A 86 3.97 -15.48 1.37
N GLY A 87 4.17 -15.16 0.12
CA GLY A 87 4.43 -16.07 -0.96
C GLY A 87 3.53 -15.78 -2.16
N ARG A 88 3.59 -16.60 -3.18
CA ARG A 88 2.84 -16.39 -4.41
C ARG A 88 1.33 -16.46 -4.15
N ASP A 89 0.58 -15.50 -4.71
CA ASP A 89 -0.89 -15.43 -4.64
C ASP A 89 -1.44 -15.38 -3.20
N THR A 90 -0.70 -14.75 -2.28
CA THR A 90 -1.12 -14.61 -0.88
C THR A 90 -1.37 -13.16 -0.45
N GLY A 91 -1.54 -12.25 -1.40
CA GLY A 91 -1.89 -10.87 -1.10
C GLY A 91 -3.28 -10.76 -0.46
N ASP A 92 -3.42 -9.93 0.56
CA ASP A 92 -4.71 -9.70 1.21
C ASP A 92 -5.10 -8.21 1.22
N ALA A 93 -4.67 -7.46 2.20
CA ALA A 93 -4.93 -6.02 2.30
C ALA A 93 -3.71 -5.24 2.77
N GLN A 94 -2.64 -5.92 3.14
CA GLN A 94 -1.41 -5.25 3.54
C GLN A 94 -0.73 -4.64 2.33
N ILE A 95 -0.28 -3.41 2.49
CA ILE A 95 0.34 -2.64 1.42
C ILE A 95 1.74 -2.21 1.83
N PHE A 96 2.59 -1.96 0.85
CA PHE A 96 3.87 -1.32 1.11
C PHE A 96 4.12 -0.20 0.09
N ILE A 97 4.90 0.79 0.52
CA ILE A 97 5.33 1.91 -0.33
C ILE A 97 6.84 1.81 -0.49
N ASN A 98 7.30 1.83 -1.72
CA ASN A 98 8.74 1.83 -2.01
C ASN A 98 9.34 3.20 -1.72
N LEU A 99 10.30 3.27 -0.80
CA LEU A 99 10.99 4.51 -0.44
C LEU A 99 12.15 4.84 -1.37
N VAL A 100 12.64 3.83 -2.07
CA VAL A 100 13.68 3.92 -3.09
C VAL A 100 13.32 2.97 -4.22
N ASP A 101 14.08 2.98 -5.31
CA ASP A 101 13.93 1.98 -6.36
C ASP A 101 14.36 0.62 -5.83
N ASN A 102 13.46 -0.35 -5.92
CA ASN A 102 13.67 -1.72 -5.42
C ASN A 102 13.49 -2.73 -6.56
N PRO A 103 14.36 -2.76 -7.57
CA PRO A 103 14.17 -3.62 -8.75
C PRO A 103 14.16 -5.12 -8.41
N ARG A 104 14.75 -5.52 -7.29
CA ARG A 104 14.71 -6.91 -6.83
C ARG A 104 13.30 -7.41 -6.48
N LEU A 105 12.34 -6.50 -6.32
CA LEU A 105 10.94 -6.85 -6.05
C LEU A 105 10.12 -7.00 -7.34
N ASP A 106 10.70 -6.62 -8.48
CA ASP A 106 10.05 -6.73 -9.77
C ASP A 106 9.76 -8.21 -10.06
N HIS A 107 8.59 -8.48 -10.64
CA HIS A 107 8.08 -9.81 -10.95
C HIS A 107 7.74 -10.70 -9.75
N ASP A 108 7.96 -10.25 -8.52
CA ASP A 108 7.61 -11.01 -7.31
C ASP A 108 6.41 -10.42 -6.58
N TYR A 109 6.16 -9.12 -6.73
CA TYR A 109 5.09 -8.41 -6.05
C TYR A 109 4.27 -7.57 -7.02
N THR A 110 2.96 -7.53 -6.80
CA THR A 110 2.04 -6.68 -7.55
C THR A 110 2.30 -5.22 -7.25
N VAL A 111 2.38 -4.38 -8.29
CA VAL A 111 2.41 -2.91 -8.20
C VAL A 111 1.02 -2.40 -8.57
N TRP A 112 0.33 -1.73 -7.66
CA TRP A 112 -1.06 -1.31 -7.88
C TRP A 112 -1.27 0.20 -7.84
N GLY A 113 -0.30 0.96 -7.39
CA GLY A 113 -0.43 2.40 -7.28
C GLY A 113 0.92 3.11 -7.25
N ARG A 114 0.87 4.43 -7.30
CA ARG A 114 2.06 5.26 -7.10
C ARG A 114 1.68 6.60 -6.46
N VAL A 115 2.57 7.11 -5.63
CA VAL A 115 2.41 8.42 -4.99
C VAL A 115 2.50 9.52 -6.04
N VAL A 116 1.52 10.42 -6.07
CA VAL A 116 1.50 11.57 -6.98
C VAL A 116 1.59 12.90 -6.25
N SER A 117 1.31 12.92 -4.95
CA SER A 117 1.49 14.10 -4.11
C SER A 117 1.68 13.70 -2.66
N GLY A 118 2.25 14.61 -1.85
CA GLY A 118 2.48 14.34 -0.44
C GLY A 118 3.77 13.56 -0.17
N TRP A 119 4.78 13.70 -1.01
CA TRP A 119 6.06 13.02 -0.85
C TRP A 119 6.70 13.27 0.52
N ASP A 120 6.60 14.52 1.04
CA ASP A 120 7.10 14.85 2.37
C ASP A 120 6.39 14.05 3.46
N THR A 121 5.08 13.84 3.30
CA THR A 121 4.31 13.02 4.23
C THR A 121 4.82 11.60 4.24
N VAL A 122 5.01 11.00 3.06
CA VAL A 122 5.53 9.62 2.93
C VAL A 122 6.89 9.49 3.58
N ASP A 123 7.80 10.44 3.31
CA ASP A 123 9.17 10.39 3.82
C ASP A 123 9.25 10.59 5.35
N ARG A 124 8.21 11.13 5.97
CA ARG A 124 8.16 11.39 7.42
C ARG A 124 7.36 10.35 8.22
N ILE A 125 6.75 9.38 7.56
CA ILE A 125 6.02 8.30 8.25
C ILE A 125 7.00 7.49 9.08
N GLN A 126 6.66 7.33 10.37
CA GLN A 126 7.43 6.51 11.30
C GLN A 126 6.67 5.23 11.62
N GLU A 127 7.39 4.23 12.10
CA GLU A 127 6.79 2.98 12.52
C GLU A 127 5.72 3.22 13.59
N GLY A 128 4.55 2.64 13.37
CA GLY A 128 3.39 2.85 14.23
C GLY A 128 2.52 4.05 13.87
N ALA A 129 2.87 4.82 12.83
CA ALA A 129 2.04 5.94 12.39
C ALA A 129 0.65 5.45 12.01
N VAL A 130 -0.38 6.12 12.52
CA VAL A 130 -1.78 5.71 12.35
C VAL A 130 -2.38 6.34 11.11
N ILE A 131 -3.04 5.51 10.29
CA ILE A 131 -3.87 5.95 9.18
C ILE A 131 -5.23 6.35 9.75
N ARG A 132 -5.61 7.61 9.60
CA ARG A 132 -6.92 8.06 10.03
C ARG A 132 -8.00 7.60 9.06
N ARG A 133 -7.73 7.72 7.75
CA ARG A 133 -8.71 7.43 6.71
C ARG A 133 -8.04 7.26 5.36
N VAL A 134 -8.58 6.36 4.55
CA VAL A 134 -8.23 6.26 3.13
C VAL A 134 -9.48 6.57 2.32
N GLU A 135 -9.42 7.61 1.49
CA GLU A 135 -10.57 8.08 0.71
C GLU A 135 -10.35 7.77 -0.77
N PHE A 136 -11.37 7.19 -1.40
CA PHE A 136 -11.40 7.09 -2.85
C PHE A 136 -11.95 8.39 -3.44
N ARG A 137 -11.14 9.02 -4.30
CA ARG A 137 -11.53 10.24 -4.99
C ARG A 137 -11.42 10.03 -6.49
N PRO A 138 -12.54 9.88 -7.21
CA PRO A 138 -12.52 9.83 -8.66
C PRO A 138 -12.09 11.18 -9.22
N ARG A 139 -11.38 11.15 -10.32
CA ARG A 139 -10.99 12.35 -11.04
C ARG A 139 -12.14 12.85 -11.90
#